data_f8b55d7f73b7c0083346c6fee06db80d
#
_entry.id   f8b55d7f73b7c0083346c6fee06db80d
#
_cell.length_a   1.000
_cell.length_b   1.000
_cell.length_c   1.000
_cell.angle_alpha   90.00
_cell.angle_beta   90.00
_cell.angle_gamma   90.00
#
_symmetry.space_group_name_H-M   'P 1'
#
loop_
_entity.id
_entity.type
_entity.pdbx_description
1 polymer ?
#
loop_
_entity_poly.entity_id
_entity_poly.type
_entity_poly.pdbx_seq_one_letter_code
_entity_poly.pdbx_strand_id
1 'polypeptide(L)'
;MEKQITISILLYFLFPGINIILAETTENLQYNTQNYIVTVTPLDATQTAEINGTIIQLGHKARALTEIQYFDGLGRPSQTIQKGITPDGNDLVILQEYDGFGRSSNTWLPIPSETNGNFVSPSTLKSSANTYYNDTRPYFSPIYENSPLNLITGEYGPGDNWSSHPINKKYEINNTTDSERICRYYYLSDETHLRKQGNYANNQLFIIYHIDEDGKSTLEFRNKLDQILLIRQLDNDNFIDTYYIYDDFGNLCFVLPPSA
;
A
#
# COMPACT_ATOMS: atom_id res chain seq x y z
N MET A 1 29.03 15.18 -19.13
CA MET A 1 28.12 14.07 -19.25
C MET A 1 26.70 14.64 -19.08
N GLU A 2 25.97 14.78 -20.16
CA GLU A 2 24.58 15.23 -20.14
C GLU A 2 23.74 14.14 -19.48
N LYS A 3 23.06 14.48 -18.40
CA LYS A 3 22.10 13.58 -17.75
C LYS A 3 20.79 13.66 -18.52
N GLN A 4 20.38 12.56 -19.13
CA GLN A 4 19.06 12.45 -19.73
C GLN A 4 18.00 12.44 -18.62
N ILE A 5 17.09 13.39 -18.70
CA ILE A 5 15.88 13.45 -17.86
C ILE A 5 14.84 12.59 -18.58
N THR A 6 14.44 11.49 -17.95
CA THR A 6 13.31 10.70 -18.45
C THR A 6 12.04 11.16 -17.75
N ILE A 7 11.16 11.82 -18.50
CA ILE A 7 9.83 12.20 -18.02
C ILE A 7 8.88 11.09 -18.46
N SER A 8 8.40 10.29 -17.53
CA SER A 8 7.36 9.29 -17.79
C SER A 8 6.00 9.87 -17.41
N ILE A 9 5.15 10.04 -18.42
CA ILE A 9 3.75 10.41 -18.22
C ILE A 9 2.91 9.17 -18.41
N LEU A 10 2.26 8.75 -17.32
CA LEU A 10 1.27 7.69 -17.37
C LEU A 10 -0.09 8.32 -17.67
N LEU A 11 -0.54 8.14 -18.89
CA LEU A 11 -1.85 8.59 -19.34
C LEU A 11 -2.84 7.43 -19.30
N TYR A 12 -3.86 7.55 -18.46
CA TYR A 12 -5.04 6.70 -18.58
C TYR A 12 -5.98 7.26 -19.64
N PHE A 13 -6.10 6.59 -20.78
CA PHE A 13 -7.08 6.93 -21.82
C PHE A 13 -8.45 6.39 -21.42
N LEU A 14 -9.40 7.28 -21.20
CA LEU A 14 -10.83 6.93 -21.08
C LEU A 14 -11.70 7.50 -22.21
N PHE A 15 -11.13 8.25 -23.17
CA PHE A 15 -11.90 8.79 -24.31
C PHE A 15 -11.08 8.76 -25.60
N PRO A 16 -11.68 8.31 -26.74
CA PRO A 16 -11.04 8.36 -28.04
C PRO A 16 -11.05 9.81 -28.55
N GLY A 17 -9.87 10.37 -28.79
CA GLY A 17 -9.72 11.66 -29.49
C GLY A 17 -8.85 12.72 -28.82
N ILE A 18 -8.21 12.45 -27.69
CA ILE A 18 -7.30 13.41 -27.05
C ILE A 18 -5.85 12.97 -27.29
N ASN A 19 -5.14 13.71 -28.13
CA ASN A 19 -3.69 13.64 -28.25
C ASN A 19 -3.09 14.56 -27.16
N ILE A 20 -2.40 13.98 -26.20
CA ILE A 20 -1.69 14.74 -25.18
C ILE A 20 -0.23 14.83 -25.59
N ILE A 21 0.25 16.03 -25.75
CA ILE A 21 1.65 16.37 -25.97
C ILE A 21 2.17 17.01 -24.70
N LEU A 22 3.31 16.55 -24.27
CA LEU A 22 4.03 17.03 -23.10
C LEU A 22 4.62 18.39 -23.30
N ALA A 23 4.37 19.28 -22.37
CA ALA A 23 5.01 20.56 -22.33
C ALA A 23 6.23 20.53 -21.40
N GLU A 24 7.33 20.98 -21.93
CA GLU A 24 8.45 21.43 -21.12
C GLU A 24 8.09 22.80 -20.53
N THR A 25 7.79 22.88 -19.22
CA THR A 25 7.90 24.15 -18.55
C THR A 25 9.38 24.46 -18.41
N THR A 26 9.82 25.56 -18.95
CA THR A 26 11.19 26.06 -18.81
C THR A 26 11.47 26.65 -17.42
N GLU A 27 10.85 26.15 -16.37
CA GLU A 27 11.42 26.22 -15.06
C GLU A 27 12.60 25.25 -15.05
N ASN A 28 13.81 25.77 -14.82
CA ASN A 28 14.99 24.96 -14.59
C ASN A 28 14.73 24.06 -13.38
N LEU A 29 14.10 22.90 -13.61
CA LEU A 29 13.90 21.85 -12.62
C LEU A 29 15.24 21.14 -12.40
N GLN A 30 16.25 21.87 -11.94
CA GLN A 30 17.50 21.30 -11.49
C GLN A 30 17.31 20.79 -10.08
N TYR A 31 16.51 19.72 -9.95
CA TYR A 31 16.36 18.99 -8.72
C TYR A 31 17.60 18.14 -8.52
N ASN A 32 18.55 18.65 -7.79
CA ASN A 32 19.68 17.93 -7.19
C ASN A 32 20.41 16.86 -8.08
N THR A 33 21.49 16.31 -7.57
CA THR A 33 22.36 15.29 -8.24
C THR A 33 21.79 13.86 -8.17
N GLN A 34 20.61 13.65 -7.57
CA GLN A 34 19.97 12.34 -7.41
C GLN A 34 19.14 11.98 -8.66
N ASN A 35 18.95 10.67 -8.90
CA ASN A 35 18.01 10.21 -9.91
C ASN A 35 16.58 10.42 -9.43
N TYR A 36 15.70 10.94 -10.28
CA TYR A 36 14.30 11.16 -9.94
C TYR A 36 13.38 11.00 -11.15
N ILE A 37 12.09 10.80 -10.86
CA ILE A 37 10.99 10.83 -11.82
C ILE A 37 9.99 11.89 -11.34
N VAL A 38 9.51 12.72 -12.26
CA VAL A 38 8.44 13.69 -11.99
C VAL A 38 7.16 13.22 -12.67
N THR A 39 6.10 13.10 -11.91
CA THR A 39 4.75 12.78 -12.41
C THR A 39 3.85 13.99 -12.22
N VAL A 40 3.24 14.48 -13.28
CA VAL A 40 2.32 15.61 -13.25
C VAL A 40 0.93 15.12 -13.65
N THR A 41 -0.04 15.26 -12.76
CA THR A 41 -1.43 14.89 -13.00
C THR A 41 -2.30 16.16 -13.09
N PRO A 42 -2.79 16.54 -14.28
CA PRO A 42 -3.69 17.67 -14.43
C PRO A 42 -5.01 17.42 -13.70
N LEU A 43 -5.51 18.43 -12.97
CA LEU A 43 -6.79 18.37 -12.24
C LEU A 43 -7.95 19.00 -13.03
N ASP A 44 -7.64 19.87 -13.99
CA ASP A 44 -8.64 20.58 -14.79
C ASP A 44 -8.73 20.05 -16.21
N ALA A 45 -9.87 19.47 -16.57
CA ALA A 45 -10.15 18.93 -17.91
C ALA A 45 -10.46 20.00 -18.99
N THR A 46 -10.53 21.28 -18.64
CA THR A 46 -11.06 22.34 -19.50
C THR A 46 -10.04 23.20 -20.21
N GLN A 47 -8.75 22.92 -20.07
CA GLN A 47 -7.76 23.62 -20.89
C GLN A 47 -7.36 22.76 -22.08
N THR A 48 -8.05 22.96 -23.21
CA THR A 48 -7.51 22.60 -24.51
C THR A 48 -6.22 23.38 -24.71
N ALA A 49 -5.10 22.74 -24.53
CA ALA A 49 -3.85 23.26 -25.02
C ALA A 49 -3.90 23.24 -26.54
N GLU A 50 -3.80 24.38 -27.20
CA GLU A 50 -3.56 24.44 -28.65
C GLU A 50 -2.17 23.84 -28.89
N ILE A 51 -2.17 22.68 -29.52
CA ILE A 51 -0.96 21.90 -29.78
C ILE A 51 -0.36 22.42 -31.07
N ASN A 52 0.49 23.41 -31.00
CA ASN A 52 1.43 23.75 -32.08
C ASN A 52 2.74 22.98 -31.83
N GLY A 53 2.68 21.69 -32.10
CA GLY A 53 3.85 20.89 -32.52
C GLY A 53 4.91 20.59 -31.47
N THR A 54 5.05 21.23 -30.33
CA THR A 54 6.21 20.94 -29.46
C THR A 54 6.06 21.24 -27.96
N ILE A 55 5.09 22.01 -27.47
CA ILE A 55 5.06 22.37 -26.06
C ILE A 55 3.62 22.53 -25.58
N ILE A 56 3.20 21.76 -24.57
CA ILE A 56 2.03 22.08 -23.77
C ILE A 56 2.47 23.04 -22.67
N GLN A 57 2.17 24.31 -22.81
CA GLN A 57 2.14 25.20 -21.66
C GLN A 57 0.82 24.94 -20.91
N LEU A 58 0.90 24.25 -19.78
CA LEU A 58 -0.14 24.38 -18.78
C LEU A 58 -0.15 25.86 -18.40
N GLY A 59 -1.18 26.60 -18.82
CA GLY A 59 -1.26 28.01 -18.49
C GLY A 59 -1.15 28.20 -16.97
N HIS A 60 -0.64 29.34 -16.51
CA HIS A 60 -0.37 29.68 -15.10
C HIS A 60 -1.55 29.48 -14.12
N LYS A 61 -2.68 28.94 -14.56
CA LYS A 61 -3.89 28.66 -13.78
C LYS A 61 -4.34 27.20 -13.78
N ALA A 62 -3.66 26.32 -14.53
CA ALA A 62 -4.02 24.90 -14.50
C ALA A 62 -3.57 24.29 -13.18
N ARG A 63 -4.54 23.74 -12.43
CA ARG A 63 -4.23 22.97 -11.22
C ARG A 63 -3.68 21.61 -11.64
N ALA A 64 -2.56 21.23 -11.06
CA ALA A 64 -1.97 19.92 -11.27
C ALA A 64 -1.38 19.39 -9.96
N LEU A 65 -1.46 18.08 -9.78
CA LEU A 65 -0.69 17.41 -8.74
C LEU A 65 0.67 17.05 -9.31
N THR A 66 1.72 17.46 -8.62
CA THR A 66 3.10 17.14 -9.00
C THR A 66 3.72 16.24 -7.93
N GLU A 67 4.11 15.04 -8.33
CA GLU A 67 4.85 14.09 -7.50
C GLU A 67 6.25 13.91 -8.04
N ILE A 68 7.24 13.94 -7.15
CA ILE A 68 8.65 13.74 -7.47
C ILE A 68 9.13 12.55 -6.66
N GLN A 69 9.54 11.49 -7.34
CA GLN A 69 10.08 10.30 -6.71
C GLN A 69 11.58 10.22 -6.93
N TYR A 70 12.34 10.25 -5.85
CA TYR A 70 13.79 10.09 -5.83
C TYR A 70 14.19 8.64 -5.60
N PHE A 71 15.28 8.24 -6.24
CA PHE A 71 15.78 6.86 -6.20
C PHE A 71 17.19 6.83 -5.62
N ASP A 72 17.49 5.75 -4.91
CA ASP A 72 18.83 5.47 -4.42
C ASP A 72 19.75 4.95 -5.55
N GLY A 73 21.01 4.66 -5.20
CA GLY A 73 22.00 4.14 -6.15
C GLY A 73 21.69 2.77 -6.76
N LEU A 74 20.71 2.05 -6.22
CA LEU A 74 20.21 0.75 -6.72
C LEU A 74 18.90 0.87 -7.50
N GLY A 75 18.38 2.10 -7.68
CA GLY A 75 17.12 2.34 -8.38
C GLY A 75 15.86 2.06 -7.55
N ARG A 76 15.97 2.03 -6.21
CA ARG A 76 14.82 1.85 -5.32
C ARG A 76 14.29 3.22 -4.88
N PRO A 77 12.95 3.42 -4.76
CA PRO A 77 12.39 4.66 -4.26
C PRO A 77 12.90 4.98 -2.85
N SER A 78 13.52 6.13 -2.67
CA SER A 78 14.05 6.56 -1.37
C SER A 78 13.28 7.71 -0.76
N GLN A 79 12.72 8.58 -1.61
CA GLN A 79 11.96 9.73 -1.16
C GLN A 79 10.87 10.06 -2.17
N THR A 80 9.65 10.30 -1.68
CA THR A 80 8.53 10.78 -2.50
C THR A 80 8.10 12.14 -2.01
N ILE A 81 8.00 13.12 -2.91
CA ILE A 81 7.61 14.49 -2.62
C ILE A 81 6.35 14.83 -3.40
N GLN A 82 5.29 15.19 -2.70
CA GLN A 82 4.09 15.78 -3.28
C GLN A 82 4.21 17.30 -3.18
N LYS A 83 4.46 17.95 -4.32
CA LYS A 83 4.81 19.38 -4.37
C LYS A 83 3.61 20.26 -4.07
N GLY A 84 3.77 21.17 -3.10
CA GLY A 84 2.81 22.23 -2.81
C GLY A 84 1.42 21.75 -2.38
N ILE A 85 1.29 20.51 -1.85
CA ILE A 85 -0.02 19.88 -1.59
C ILE A 85 -0.63 20.30 -0.25
N THR A 86 0.17 20.82 0.68
CA THR A 86 -0.34 21.25 1.98
C THR A 86 -1.17 22.54 1.84
N PRO A 87 -2.08 22.84 2.79
CA PRO A 87 -2.86 24.08 2.77
C PRO A 87 -2.02 25.35 2.71
N ASP A 88 -0.81 25.31 3.29
CA ASP A 88 0.15 26.41 3.31
C ASP A 88 1.03 26.47 2.06
N GLY A 89 0.82 25.57 1.09
CA GLY A 89 1.60 25.47 -0.14
C GLY A 89 2.96 24.79 0.02
N ASN A 90 3.21 24.13 1.16
CA ASN A 90 4.42 23.35 1.38
C ASN A 90 4.34 21.97 0.72
N ASP A 91 5.50 21.38 0.45
CA ASP A 91 5.63 20.02 -0.04
C ASP A 91 5.35 19.03 1.09
N LEU A 92 4.84 17.85 0.73
CA LEU A 92 4.71 16.73 1.64
C LEU A 92 5.75 15.66 1.27
N VAL A 93 6.66 15.35 2.18
CA VAL A 93 7.80 14.47 1.93
C VAL A 93 7.67 13.18 2.72
N ILE A 94 7.81 12.03 2.02
CA ILE A 94 7.84 10.68 2.60
C ILE A 94 9.24 10.11 2.39
N LEU A 95 9.85 9.57 3.44
CA LEU A 95 11.14 8.89 3.39
C LEU A 95 10.94 7.38 3.52
N GLN A 96 11.54 6.62 2.60
CA GLN A 96 11.61 5.17 2.62
C GLN A 96 13.05 4.72 2.88
N GLU A 97 13.25 3.84 3.85
CA GLU A 97 14.53 3.23 4.15
C GLU A 97 14.56 1.75 3.77
N TYR A 98 15.78 1.23 3.62
CA TYR A 98 16.02 -0.17 3.29
C TYR A 98 17.04 -0.78 4.24
N ASP A 99 16.88 -2.07 4.54
CA ASP A 99 17.83 -2.82 5.35
C ASP A 99 19.05 -3.30 4.53
N GLY A 100 19.99 -3.96 5.21
CA GLY A 100 21.21 -4.50 4.58
C GLY A 100 20.97 -5.59 3.53
N PHE A 101 19.76 -6.17 3.48
CA PHE A 101 19.34 -7.14 2.47
C PHE A 101 18.58 -6.48 1.30
N GLY A 102 18.36 -5.17 1.36
CA GLY A 102 17.64 -4.43 0.35
C GLY A 102 16.11 -4.46 0.49
N ARG A 103 15.60 -4.97 1.61
CA ARG A 103 14.15 -4.99 1.92
C ARG A 103 13.73 -3.66 2.52
N SER A 104 12.47 -3.26 2.31
CA SER A 104 11.87 -2.09 2.96
C SER A 104 12.04 -2.20 4.48
N SER A 105 12.58 -1.16 5.12
CA SER A 105 12.73 -1.12 6.58
C SER A 105 11.79 -0.09 7.20
N ASN A 106 12.21 1.16 7.36
CA ASN A 106 11.35 2.17 7.94
C ASN A 106 10.69 3.02 6.86
N THR A 107 9.37 3.19 6.97
CA THR A 107 8.60 4.14 6.17
C THR A 107 8.16 5.28 7.07
N TRP A 108 8.77 6.45 6.88
CA TRP A 108 8.52 7.61 7.71
C TRP A 108 7.18 8.26 7.37
N LEU A 109 6.50 8.77 8.39
CA LEU A 109 5.26 9.54 8.19
C LEU A 109 5.52 10.78 7.32
N PRO A 110 4.53 11.23 6.54
CA PRO A 110 4.65 12.38 5.68
C PRO A 110 4.99 13.65 6.46
N ILE A 111 5.96 14.42 6.00
CA ILE A 111 6.46 15.63 6.68
C ILE A 111 6.25 16.84 5.78
N PRO A 112 5.55 17.90 6.24
CA PRO A 112 5.53 19.16 5.54
C PRO A 112 6.93 19.78 5.47
N SER A 113 7.34 20.26 4.29
CA SER A 113 8.67 20.83 4.10
C SER A 113 8.70 21.86 2.96
N GLU A 114 9.48 22.92 3.11
CA GLU A 114 9.65 23.98 2.11
C GLU A 114 10.77 23.63 1.12
N THR A 115 10.69 22.46 0.48
CA THR A 115 11.78 21.97 -0.37
C THR A 115 11.67 22.40 -1.83
N ASN A 116 10.50 22.87 -2.24
CA ASN A 116 10.16 23.18 -3.63
C ASN A 116 10.52 22.01 -4.57
N GLY A 117 10.25 20.78 -4.13
CA GLY A 117 10.53 19.56 -4.88
C GLY A 117 11.95 19.02 -4.77
N ASN A 118 12.86 19.68 -4.05
CA ASN A 118 14.24 19.24 -3.94
C ASN A 118 14.41 18.09 -2.95
N PHE A 119 15.38 17.20 -3.24
CA PHE A 119 15.77 16.13 -2.34
C PHE A 119 16.30 16.67 -1.00
N VAL A 120 15.84 16.08 0.07
CA VAL A 120 16.28 16.41 1.44
C VAL A 120 17.11 15.27 1.99
N SER A 121 18.19 15.59 2.72
CA SER A 121 18.99 14.53 3.33
C SER A 121 18.15 13.68 4.29
N PRO A 122 18.30 12.35 4.30
CA PRO A 122 17.56 11.49 5.23
C PRO A 122 17.71 11.89 6.70
N SER A 123 18.90 12.34 7.10
CA SER A 123 19.16 12.81 8.48
C SER A 123 18.34 14.04 8.84
N THR A 124 18.22 14.99 7.93
CA THR A 124 17.41 16.19 8.12
C THR A 124 15.93 15.83 8.23
N LEU A 125 15.42 14.97 7.31
CA LEU A 125 14.03 14.52 7.35
C LEU A 125 13.68 13.81 8.66
N LYS A 126 14.53 12.91 9.13
CA LYS A 126 14.32 12.21 10.40
C LYS A 126 14.22 13.18 11.58
N SER A 127 15.12 14.15 11.65
CA SER A 127 15.10 15.17 12.71
C SER A 127 13.83 16.03 12.61
N SER A 128 13.45 16.42 11.40
CA SER A 128 12.22 17.19 11.17
C SER A 128 10.97 16.40 11.53
N ALA A 129 10.92 15.09 11.19
CA ALA A 129 9.82 14.21 11.55
C ALA A 129 9.66 14.09 13.07
N ASN A 130 10.77 13.82 13.77
CA ASN A 130 10.74 13.71 15.23
C ASN A 130 10.24 15.01 15.90
N THR A 131 10.63 16.14 15.34
CA THR A 131 10.19 17.46 15.85
C THR A 131 8.72 17.71 15.52
N TYR A 132 8.31 17.46 14.28
CA TYR A 132 6.94 17.73 13.80
C TYR A 132 5.90 16.89 14.54
N TYR A 133 6.17 15.58 14.70
CA TYR A 133 5.28 14.66 15.39
C TYR A 133 5.48 14.63 16.91
N ASN A 134 6.51 15.32 17.42
CA ASN A 134 6.92 15.27 18.84
C ASN A 134 7.07 13.82 19.33
N ASP A 135 7.70 12.97 18.52
CA ASP A 135 7.86 11.55 18.76
C ASP A 135 9.23 11.08 18.26
N THR A 136 9.80 10.07 18.90
CA THR A 136 11.12 9.53 18.53
C THR A 136 11.00 8.48 17.43
N ARG A 137 9.79 8.01 17.14
CA ARG A 137 9.51 6.90 16.23
C ARG A 137 8.32 7.16 15.28
N PRO A 138 8.29 8.28 14.52
CA PRO A 138 7.21 8.59 13.60
C PRO A 138 7.35 7.82 12.27
N TYR A 139 7.42 6.48 12.33
CA TYR A 139 7.58 5.60 11.17
C TYR A 139 7.01 4.21 11.40
N PHE A 140 6.58 3.57 10.33
CA PHE A 140 6.25 2.16 10.28
C PHE A 140 7.51 1.32 10.12
N SER A 141 7.54 0.13 10.74
CA SER A 141 8.67 -0.78 10.66
C SER A 141 8.20 -2.23 10.52
N PRO A 142 8.39 -2.89 9.36
CA PRO A 142 7.99 -4.27 9.17
C PRO A 142 8.93 -5.23 9.92
N ILE A 143 8.37 -6.35 10.35
CA ILE A 143 9.10 -7.49 10.94
C ILE A 143 9.12 -8.60 9.89
N TYR A 144 10.31 -9.01 9.49
CA TYR A 144 10.50 -10.10 8.53
C TYR A 144 10.82 -11.40 9.23
N GLU A 145 10.38 -12.51 8.65
CA GLU A 145 10.87 -13.82 9.05
C GLU A 145 12.35 -14.02 8.72
N ASN A 146 12.98 -14.98 9.37
CA ASN A 146 14.39 -15.32 9.16
C ASN A 146 14.60 -16.29 7.97
N SER A 147 13.82 -16.17 6.90
CA SER A 147 13.94 -17.01 5.72
C SER A 147 14.23 -16.17 4.46
N PRO A 148 14.75 -16.79 3.38
CA PRO A 148 14.94 -16.11 2.11
C PRO A 148 13.65 -15.65 1.41
N LEU A 149 12.48 -16.10 1.87
CA LEU A 149 11.18 -15.73 1.31
C LEU A 149 10.79 -14.29 1.64
N ASN A 150 11.42 -13.67 2.66
CA ASN A 150 11.17 -12.30 3.10
C ASN A 150 9.69 -12.03 3.45
N LEU A 151 8.99 -13.01 4.01
CA LEU A 151 7.61 -12.81 4.45
C LEU A 151 7.57 -11.82 5.60
N ILE A 152 6.62 -10.88 5.55
CA ILE A 152 6.35 -9.97 6.64
C ILE A 152 5.49 -10.70 7.66
N THR A 153 6.04 -10.92 8.86
CA THR A 153 5.38 -11.59 9.98
C THR A 153 4.79 -10.62 10.98
N GLY A 154 5.06 -9.32 10.82
CA GLY A 154 4.47 -8.29 11.66
C GLY A 154 4.89 -6.90 11.21
N GLU A 155 4.35 -5.91 11.89
CA GLU A 155 4.66 -4.51 11.66
C GLU A 155 4.47 -3.71 12.95
N TYR A 156 5.40 -2.83 13.23
CA TYR A 156 5.22 -1.80 14.24
C TYR A 156 4.61 -0.56 13.61
N GLY A 157 3.50 -0.07 14.16
CA GLY A 157 2.92 1.22 13.83
C GLY A 157 3.82 2.39 14.24
N PRO A 158 3.55 3.61 13.73
CA PRO A 158 4.30 4.80 14.10
C PRO A 158 3.98 5.23 15.53
N GLY A 159 4.97 5.79 16.22
CA GLY A 159 4.88 6.28 17.58
C GLY A 159 5.61 5.40 18.58
N ASP A 160 6.28 6.05 19.55
CA ASP A 160 7.06 5.38 20.58
C ASP A 160 6.19 4.50 21.48
N ASN A 161 4.95 4.93 21.75
CA ASN A 161 3.97 4.17 22.52
C ASN A 161 3.60 2.82 21.88
N TRP A 162 3.72 2.70 20.56
CA TRP A 162 3.42 1.47 19.81
C TRP A 162 4.64 0.57 19.61
N SER A 163 5.81 0.97 20.12
CA SER A 163 7.06 0.23 19.95
C SER A 163 7.06 -1.18 20.57
N SER A 164 6.11 -1.47 21.46
CA SER A 164 5.92 -2.78 22.10
C SER A 164 4.64 -3.51 21.68
N HIS A 165 3.85 -2.93 20.78
CA HIS A 165 2.54 -3.43 20.37
C HIS A 165 2.51 -3.64 18.83
N PRO A 166 3.25 -4.60 18.27
CA PRO A 166 3.22 -4.85 16.83
C PRO A 166 1.92 -5.54 16.42
N ILE A 167 1.46 -5.23 15.22
CA ILE A 167 0.54 -6.09 14.49
C ILE A 167 1.34 -7.32 14.06
N ASN A 168 0.83 -8.53 14.34
CA ASN A 168 1.51 -9.77 13.97
C ASN A 168 0.69 -10.57 12.96
N LYS A 169 1.41 -11.31 12.11
CA LYS A 169 0.83 -12.30 11.20
C LYS A 169 1.46 -13.66 11.45
N LYS A 170 0.63 -14.68 11.57
CA LYS A 170 1.07 -16.07 11.70
C LYS A 170 0.41 -16.90 10.60
N TYR A 171 1.18 -17.73 9.93
CA TYR A 171 0.72 -18.59 8.84
C TYR A 171 0.59 -20.02 9.33
N GLU A 172 -0.58 -20.60 9.14
CA GLU A 172 -0.93 -21.95 9.58
C GLU A 172 -1.73 -22.68 8.49
N ILE A 173 -2.04 -23.93 8.74
CA ILE A 173 -2.92 -24.75 7.90
C ILE A 173 -4.10 -25.26 8.73
N ASN A 174 -5.24 -25.47 8.09
CA ASN A 174 -6.41 -25.99 8.78
C ASN A 174 -6.21 -27.44 9.23
N ASN A 175 -6.86 -27.76 10.34
CA ASN A 175 -6.97 -29.13 10.84
C ASN A 175 -8.36 -29.37 11.46
N THR A 176 -8.64 -30.62 11.85
CA THR A 176 -9.91 -31.06 12.42
C THR A 176 -9.85 -31.31 13.93
N THR A 177 -8.71 -31.06 14.57
CA THR A 177 -8.49 -31.31 16.00
C THR A 177 -8.43 -30.03 16.84
N ASP A 178 -7.99 -28.94 16.27
CA ASP A 178 -7.90 -27.65 16.90
C ASP A 178 -9.14 -26.82 16.53
N SER A 179 -9.94 -26.46 17.52
CA SER A 179 -11.22 -25.77 17.31
C SER A 179 -11.08 -24.44 16.55
N GLU A 180 -9.98 -23.72 16.76
CA GLU A 180 -9.71 -22.46 16.03
C GLU A 180 -9.46 -22.70 14.55
N ARG A 181 -8.90 -23.86 14.17
CA ARG A 181 -8.48 -24.17 12.79
C ARG A 181 -9.49 -25.03 12.03
N ILE A 182 -10.65 -25.34 12.63
CA ILE A 182 -11.74 -26.05 11.95
C ILE A 182 -12.50 -25.06 11.06
N CYS A 183 -12.67 -25.40 9.78
CA CYS A 183 -13.51 -24.69 8.85
C CYS A 183 -14.62 -25.60 8.35
N ARG A 184 -15.89 -25.15 8.43
CA ARG A 184 -17.05 -25.89 7.89
C ARG A 184 -17.02 -25.85 6.37
N TYR A 185 -17.38 -26.96 5.73
CA TYR A 185 -17.47 -27.04 4.29
C TYR A 185 -18.90 -26.76 3.83
N TYR A 186 -19.07 -25.65 3.10
CA TYR A 186 -20.31 -25.29 2.43
C TYR A 186 -20.12 -25.41 0.92
N TYR A 187 -21.16 -25.85 0.21
CA TYR A 187 -21.15 -25.96 -1.25
C TYR A 187 -22.54 -25.67 -1.82
N LEU A 188 -22.60 -25.38 -3.12
CA LEU A 188 -23.83 -25.21 -3.87
C LEU A 188 -24.24 -26.56 -4.45
N SER A 189 -25.46 -27.04 -4.15
CA SER A 189 -26.01 -28.24 -4.81
C SER A 189 -26.57 -27.93 -6.19
N ASP A 190 -26.94 -26.67 -6.40
CA ASP A 190 -27.35 -26.02 -7.65
C ASP A 190 -27.15 -24.50 -7.46
N GLU A 191 -27.47 -23.69 -8.46
CA GLU A 191 -27.23 -22.23 -8.44
C GLU A 191 -27.90 -21.49 -7.26
N THR A 192 -28.85 -22.11 -6.57
CA THR A 192 -29.68 -21.44 -5.55
C THR A 192 -29.68 -22.10 -4.17
N HIS A 193 -29.21 -23.35 -4.06
CA HIS A 193 -29.31 -24.11 -2.80
C HIS A 193 -27.96 -24.33 -2.15
N LEU A 194 -27.76 -23.69 -1.00
CA LEU A 194 -26.61 -23.86 -0.14
C LEU A 194 -26.74 -25.16 0.69
N ARG A 195 -25.68 -25.95 0.72
CA ARG A 195 -25.57 -27.19 1.52
C ARG A 195 -24.32 -27.14 2.41
N LYS A 196 -24.40 -27.82 3.54
CA LYS A 196 -23.28 -28.03 4.46
C LYS A 196 -22.91 -29.51 4.48
N GLN A 197 -21.62 -29.81 4.33
CA GLN A 197 -21.09 -31.18 4.37
C GLN A 197 -19.86 -31.27 5.30
N GLY A 198 -20.11 -31.34 6.61
CA GLY A 198 -19.03 -31.49 7.59
C GLY A 198 -18.03 -30.34 7.61
N ASN A 199 -16.76 -30.67 7.66
CA ASN A 199 -15.64 -29.72 7.70
C ASN A 199 -14.63 -30.05 6.58
N TYR A 200 -13.81 -29.03 6.22
CA TYR A 200 -12.65 -29.27 5.37
C TYR A 200 -11.70 -30.26 6.04
N ALA A 201 -11.14 -31.18 5.25
CA ALA A 201 -10.12 -32.10 5.75
C ALA A 201 -8.82 -31.36 6.10
N ASN A 202 -7.94 -32.01 6.85
CA ASN A 202 -6.66 -31.44 7.25
C ASN A 202 -5.83 -31.01 6.02
N ASN A 203 -5.11 -29.91 6.14
CA ASN A 203 -4.15 -29.40 5.16
C ASN A 203 -4.79 -28.99 3.80
N GLN A 204 -6.05 -28.64 3.78
CA GLN A 204 -6.74 -28.16 2.58
C GLN A 204 -6.77 -26.65 2.45
N LEU A 205 -6.69 -25.92 3.57
CA LEU A 205 -6.79 -24.48 3.62
C LEU A 205 -5.55 -23.86 4.28
N PHE A 206 -5.17 -22.70 3.78
CA PHE A 206 -4.21 -21.82 4.44
C PHE A 206 -4.96 -20.92 5.43
N ILE A 207 -4.34 -20.67 6.57
CA ILE A 207 -4.88 -19.77 7.60
C ILE A 207 -3.86 -18.68 7.85
N ILE A 208 -4.33 -17.43 7.79
CA ILE A 208 -3.56 -16.28 8.20
C ILE A 208 -4.18 -15.74 9.48
N TYR A 209 -3.44 -15.78 10.57
CA TYR A 209 -3.77 -15.09 11.81
C TYR A 209 -3.33 -13.63 11.66
N HIS A 210 -4.24 -12.71 11.87
CA HIS A 210 -3.97 -11.30 12.04
C HIS A 210 -4.18 -10.99 13.54
N ILE A 211 -3.12 -10.61 14.21
CA ILE A 211 -3.13 -10.27 15.63
C ILE A 211 -2.91 -8.77 15.70
N ASP A 212 -3.90 -8.04 16.21
CA ASP A 212 -3.83 -6.59 16.33
C ASP A 212 -2.94 -6.14 17.51
N GLU A 213 -2.80 -4.84 17.69
CA GLU A 213 -1.98 -4.22 18.72
C GLU A 213 -2.47 -4.54 20.14
N ASP A 214 -3.76 -4.85 20.30
CA ASP A 214 -4.39 -5.27 21.56
C ASP A 214 -4.31 -6.78 21.79
N GLY A 215 -3.71 -7.53 20.87
CA GLY A 215 -3.58 -8.99 20.91
C GLY A 215 -4.83 -9.75 20.49
N LYS A 216 -5.84 -9.09 19.90
CA LYS A 216 -7.02 -9.75 19.36
C LYS A 216 -6.70 -10.41 18.04
N SER A 217 -7.20 -11.62 17.85
CA SER A 217 -6.89 -12.43 16.67
C SER A 217 -8.07 -12.55 15.72
N THR A 218 -7.81 -12.34 14.45
CA THR A 218 -8.73 -12.64 13.35
C THR A 218 -8.05 -13.65 12.42
N LEU A 219 -8.74 -14.75 12.15
CA LEU A 219 -8.25 -15.83 11.28
C LEU A 219 -8.94 -15.72 9.93
N GLU A 220 -8.14 -15.74 8.89
CA GLU A 220 -8.60 -15.75 7.50
C GLU A 220 -8.24 -17.09 6.87
N PHE A 221 -9.25 -17.86 6.46
CA PHE A 221 -9.08 -19.16 5.83
C PHE A 221 -9.18 -19.01 4.32
N ARG A 222 -8.13 -19.42 3.61
CA ARG A 222 -8.05 -19.38 2.15
C ARG A 222 -7.88 -20.74 1.52
N ASN A 223 -8.51 -20.93 0.38
CA ASN A 223 -8.28 -22.11 -0.45
C ASN A 223 -7.02 -21.93 -1.33
N LYS A 224 -6.71 -22.95 -2.16
CA LYS A 224 -5.55 -22.93 -3.08
C LYS A 224 -5.68 -21.92 -4.23
N LEU A 225 -6.87 -21.37 -4.46
CA LEU A 225 -7.15 -20.30 -5.43
C LEU A 225 -7.07 -18.91 -4.78
N ASP A 226 -6.59 -18.83 -3.53
CA ASP A 226 -6.50 -17.61 -2.74
C ASP A 226 -7.86 -16.95 -2.41
N GLN A 227 -8.96 -17.70 -2.53
CA GLN A 227 -10.30 -17.23 -2.15
C GLN A 227 -10.49 -17.36 -0.65
N ILE A 228 -11.00 -16.32 -0.03
CA ILE A 228 -11.37 -16.30 1.40
C ILE A 228 -12.65 -17.11 1.59
N LEU A 229 -12.60 -18.18 2.38
CA LEU A 229 -13.77 -19.04 2.67
C LEU A 229 -14.38 -18.76 4.04
N LEU A 230 -13.56 -18.30 5.00
CA LEU A 230 -13.99 -17.99 6.36
C LEU A 230 -13.14 -16.87 6.92
N ILE A 231 -13.78 -15.87 7.51
CA ILE A 231 -13.17 -14.94 8.44
C ILE A 231 -13.71 -15.26 9.82
N ARG A 232 -12.81 -15.59 10.75
CA ARG A 232 -13.12 -15.92 12.13
C ARG A 232 -12.50 -14.89 13.07
N GLN A 233 -13.30 -14.20 13.84
CA GLN A 233 -12.80 -13.37 14.93
C GLN A 233 -12.86 -14.19 16.24
N LEU A 234 -11.77 -14.14 17.00
CA LEU A 234 -11.69 -14.78 18.32
C LEU A 234 -12.12 -13.76 19.37
N ASP A 235 -13.19 -14.08 20.11
CA ASP A 235 -13.66 -13.29 21.26
C ASP A 235 -13.75 -14.20 22.48
N ASN A 236 -12.65 -14.25 23.23
CA ASN A 236 -12.44 -15.17 24.34
C ASN A 236 -12.68 -16.63 23.89
N ASP A 237 -13.73 -17.30 24.40
CA ASP A 237 -14.07 -18.68 24.05
C ASP A 237 -15.06 -18.78 22.86
N ASN A 238 -15.43 -17.66 22.24
CA ASN A 238 -16.41 -17.63 21.17
C ASN A 238 -15.76 -17.34 19.81
N PHE A 239 -16.33 -17.95 18.77
CA PHE A 239 -15.95 -17.69 17.39
C PHE A 239 -17.05 -16.88 16.69
N ILE A 240 -16.66 -15.76 16.12
CA ILE A 240 -17.54 -14.92 15.31
C ILE A 240 -17.16 -15.18 13.85
N ASP A 241 -17.91 -16.09 13.21
CA ASP A 241 -17.60 -16.63 11.89
C ASP A 241 -18.41 -15.95 10.79
N THR A 242 -17.74 -15.53 9.73
CA THR A 242 -18.35 -15.11 8.46
C THR A 242 -17.83 -15.99 7.34
N TYR A 243 -18.73 -16.77 6.70
CA TYR A 243 -18.38 -17.68 5.60
C TYR A 243 -18.66 -17.04 4.25
N TYR A 244 -17.79 -17.31 3.29
CA TYR A 244 -17.88 -16.89 1.89
C TYR A 244 -17.95 -18.14 1.00
N ILE A 245 -18.99 -18.25 0.18
CA ILE A 245 -19.22 -19.42 -0.65
C ILE A 245 -19.21 -19.00 -2.11
N TYR A 246 -18.43 -19.73 -2.89
CA TYR A 246 -18.21 -19.48 -4.31
C TYR A 246 -18.78 -20.60 -5.16
N ASP A 247 -19.17 -20.28 -6.40
CA ASP A 247 -19.49 -21.25 -7.43
C ASP A 247 -18.23 -21.90 -8.04
N ASP A 248 -18.43 -22.86 -8.94
CA ASP A 248 -17.34 -23.57 -9.63
C ASP A 248 -16.53 -22.65 -10.58
N PHE A 249 -17.04 -21.47 -10.90
CA PHE A 249 -16.37 -20.44 -11.71
C PHE A 249 -15.59 -19.43 -10.86
N GLY A 250 -15.69 -19.51 -9.54
CA GLY A 250 -15.04 -18.62 -8.61
C GLY A 250 -15.79 -17.32 -8.29
N ASN A 251 -17.07 -17.22 -8.67
CA ASN A 251 -17.90 -16.08 -8.30
C ASN A 251 -18.44 -16.25 -6.88
N LEU A 252 -18.42 -15.18 -6.09
CA LEU A 252 -19.01 -15.17 -4.74
C LEU A 252 -20.53 -15.21 -4.84
N CYS A 253 -21.14 -16.29 -4.31
CA CYS A 253 -22.59 -16.52 -4.36
C CYS A 253 -23.29 -16.23 -3.04
N PHE A 254 -22.66 -16.60 -1.90
CA PHE A 254 -23.25 -16.39 -0.57
C PHE A 254 -22.24 -15.85 0.42
N VAL A 255 -22.74 -15.02 1.33
CA VAL A 255 -22.05 -14.60 2.56
C VAL A 255 -22.94 -14.97 3.73
N LEU A 256 -22.43 -15.81 4.65
CA LEU A 256 -23.12 -16.19 5.88
C LEU A 256 -22.54 -15.41 7.04
N PRO A 257 -23.23 -14.41 7.58
CA PRO A 257 -22.79 -13.67 8.76
C PRO A 257 -22.91 -14.52 10.04
N PRO A 258 -22.33 -14.09 11.17
CA PRO A 258 -22.29 -14.86 12.42
C PRO A 258 -23.66 -15.27 13.00
N SER A 259 -24.70 -14.55 12.64
CA SER A 259 -26.07 -14.77 13.10
C SER A 259 -26.96 -15.52 12.09
N ALA A 260 -26.39 -16.07 11.02
CA ALA A 260 -27.11 -16.78 9.98
C ALA A 260 -27.37 -18.26 10.33
#